data_5afc9dbb3a9315e70201bc719b1ea67d
#
_entry.id   5afc9dbb3a9315e70201bc719b1ea67d
#
_cell.length_a   1.000
_cell.length_b   1.000
_cell.length_c   1.000
_cell.angle_alpha   90.00
_cell.angle_beta   90.00
_cell.angle_gamma   90.00
#
_symmetry.space_group_name_H-M   'P 1'
#
loop_
_entity.id
_entity.type
_entity.pdbx_description
1 polymer ?
#
loop_
_entity_poly.entity_id
_entity_poly.type
_entity_poly.pdbx_seq_one_letter_code
_entity_poly.pdbx_strand_id
1 'polypeptide(L)'
;MEPAGAGDRNEESVRTQGLLNTLHGRSVYIETYGCRYNFGDTAKLVEILRHHGGTIVENPNEAEAVIVNTCTVVGPTERRMLRRLAGFRNQDLYVTGCMPKVQLDAILAVCSPTIILSETIHDLYRSVGSVAGVGVGIVQLAQGCAGKCTYCITSFARGSLKSFTQGEILAQVQAFVRAGTVEIQLTAQDVSAWGTDIGQSLPQLLVTLDKIPGRHRIRVGMMNPATVREQTGDLVDAFAGDHIFRFIHLPVQSGSDAVLTRMGRGYTVAEFEEIVRSFREQYPGITVATDMIVGFCGETTADFSASVDLIRRVKPAKVNVTRYSRRPFTPLARVKDYPDHVKKDRSRTMNSVAEEVYVSLNAVQLGKTVPFMVTESLRKGSVMARSPEYTGIVIRENLPVGFRGDAILRQDRKYFFIGERVCPSCM
;
A
#
# COMPACT_ATOMS: atom_id res chain seq x y z
N MET A 1 -29.08 -1.12 20.77
CA MET A 1 -28.30 0.07 20.44
C MET A 1 -28.87 0.63 19.15
N GLU A 2 -29.50 1.77 19.25
CA GLU A 2 -30.19 2.45 18.14
C GLU A 2 -29.22 2.90 17.05
N PRO A 3 -29.63 2.96 15.78
CA PRO A 3 -28.77 3.45 14.69
C PRO A 3 -28.54 4.96 14.87
N ALA A 4 -27.28 5.40 14.81
CA ALA A 4 -26.88 6.79 14.87
C ALA A 4 -27.68 7.63 13.85
N GLY A 5 -28.36 8.64 14.37
CA GLY A 5 -29.40 9.34 13.67
C GLY A 5 -28.92 10.36 12.63
N ALA A 6 -29.88 10.87 11.87
CA ALA A 6 -29.76 11.87 10.80
C ALA A 6 -29.09 13.22 11.21
N GLY A 7 -28.91 13.48 12.50
CA GLY A 7 -28.24 14.66 13.03
C GLY A 7 -26.75 14.69 12.76
N ASP A 8 -26.07 13.54 12.84
CA ASP A 8 -24.62 13.43 12.66
C ASP A 8 -24.16 13.75 11.21
N ARG A 9 -24.99 13.42 10.23
CA ARG A 9 -24.68 13.68 8.80
C ARG A 9 -24.74 15.16 8.43
N ASN A 10 -25.59 15.94 9.07
CA ASN A 10 -25.70 17.38 8.80
C ASN A 10 -24.53 18.17 9.43
N GLU A 11 -24.09 17.83 10.63
CA GLU A 11 -22.92 18.47 11.24
C GLU A 11 -21.62 18.14 10.52
N GLU A 12 -21.47 16.91 10.04
CA GLU A 12 -20.29 16.46 9.28
C GLU A 12 -20.24 17.11 7.88
N SER A 13 -21.39 17.30 7.24
CA SER A 13 -21.53 18.05 5.98
C SER A 13 -21.17 19.54 6.15
N VAL A 14 -21.58 20.16 7.23
CA VAL A 14 -21.26 21.57 7.53
C VAL A 14 -19.76 21.74 7.84
N ARG A 15 -19.15 20.83 8.60
CA ARG A 15 -17.70 20.82 8.86
C ARG A 15 -16.88 20.61 7.58
N THR A 16 -17.35 19.75 6.71
CA THR A 16 -16.74 19.44 5.41
C THR A 16 -16.75 20.65 4.47
N GLN A 17 -17.89 21.36 4.38
CA GLN A 17 -18.00 22.58 3.58
C GLN A 17 -17.14 23.72 4.15
N GLY A 18 -17.07 23.84 5.48
CA GLY A 18 -16.19 24.79 6.15
C GLY A 18 -14.71 24.58 5.83
N LEU A 19 -14.27 23.32 5.77
CA LEU A 19 -12.88 22.99 5.42
C LEU A 19 -12.49 23.43 3.99
N LEU A 20 -13.37 23.19 3.02
CA LEU A 20 -13.13 23.63 1.64
C LEU A 20 -13.04 25.15 1.52
N ASN A 21 -13.89 25.87 2.26
CA ASN A 21 -13.88 27.32 2.24
C ASN A 21 -12.57 27.88 2.80
N THR A 22 -11.96 27.23 3.81
CA THR A 22 -10.67 27.68 4.39
C THR A 22 -9.47 27.42 3.49
N LEU A 23 -9.52 26.43 2.60
CA LEU A 23 -8.42 26.04 1.70
C LEU A 23 -8.62 26.50 0.25
N HIS A 24 -9.76 27.15 -0.06
CA HIS A 24 -10.08 27.63 -1.41
C HIS A 24 -9.03 28.65 -1.91
N GLY A 25 -8.48 28.39 -3.10
CA GLY A 25 -7.54 29.28 -3.79
C GLY A 25 -6.14 29.38 -3.18
N ARG A 26 -5.86 28.65 -2.08
CA ARG A 26 -4.60 28.75 -1.34
C ARG A 26 -3.47 27.90 -1.91
N SER A 27 -2.23 28.31 -1.63
CA SER A 27 -1.04 27.48 -1.81
C SER A 27 -0.90 26.51 -0.65
N VAL A 28 -0.82 25.19 -0.96
CA VAL A 28 -0.82 24.12 0.03
C VAL A 28 0.39 23.22 -0.14
N TYR A 29 1.16 23.03 0.94
CA TYR A 29 2.19 21.99 1.02
C TYR A 29 1.61 20.73 1.63
N ILE A 30 1.86 19.57 1.01
CA ILE A 30 1.36 18.28 1.51
C ILE A 30 2.51 17.32 1.76
N GLU A 31 2.58 16.80 2.97
CA GLU A 31 3.56 15.79 3.37
C GLU A 31 2.84 14.47 3.72
N THR A 32 3.22 13.37 3.06
CA THR A 32 2.54 12.08 3.22
C THR A 32 3.46 11.02 3.80
N TYR A 33 2.97 10.34 4.81
CA TYR A 33 3.65 9.22 5.45
C TYR A 33 2.78 7.96 5.47
N GLY A 34 3.43 6.79 5.42
CA GLY A 34 2.78 5.51 5.63
C GLY A 34 2.63 4.67 4.36
N CYS A 35 1.51 3.99 4.23
CA CYS A 35 1.24 3.01 3.18
C CYS A 35 0.64 3.63 1.91
N ARG A 36 0.47 2.83 0.86
CA ARG A 36 -0.17 3.26 -0.39
C ARG A 36 -1.59 3.80 -0.18
N TYR A 37 -2.29 3.34 0.84
CA TYR A 37 -3.61 3.87 1.18
C TYR A 37 -3.54 5.35 1.57
N ASN A 38 -2.57 5.75 2.40
CA ASN A 38 -2.35 7.16 2.75
C ASN A 38 -1.97 8.00 1.51
N PHE A 39 -1.17 7.46 0.60
CA PHE A 39 -0.88 8.14 -0.67
C PHE A 39 -2.14 8.29 -1.55
N GLY A 40 -3.07 7.32 -1.50
CA GLY A 40 -4.37 7.44 -2.13
C GLY A 40 -5.23 8.57 -1.52
N ASP A 41 -5.26 8.68 -0.19
CA ASP A 41 -5.93 9.81 0.49
C ASP A 41 -5.32 11.15 0.06
N THR A 42 -3.99 11.23 -0.02
CA THR A 42 -3.30 12.45 -0.48
C THR A 42 -3.61 12.76 -1.95
N ALA A 43 -3.64 11.78 -2.83
CA ALA A 43 -3.99 11.99 -4.23
C ALA A 43 -5.41 12.59 -4.35
N LYS A 44 -6.36 12.07 -3.59
CA LYS A 44 -7.72 12.64 -3.51
C LYS A 44 -7.73 14.07 -2.98
N LEU A 45 -6.98 14.36 -1.92
CA LEU A 45 -6.85 15.72 -1.38
C LEU A 45 -6.28 16.69 -2.42
N VAL A 46 -5.26 16.30 -3.16
CA VAL A 46 -4.66 17.12 -4.24
C VAL A 46 -5.72 17.45 -5.30
N GLU A 47 -6.53 16.49 -5.70
CA GLU A 47 -7.59 16.71 -6.70
C GLU A 47 -8.69 17.62 -6.17
N ILE A 48 -9.13 17.42 -4.91
CA ILE A 48 -10.10 18.28 -4.23
C ILE A 48 -9.58 19.73 -4.19
N LEU A 49 -8.35 19.93 -3.74
CA LEU A 49 -7.75 21.25 -3.63
C LEU A 49 -7.66 21.95 -5.00
N ARG A 50 -7.20 21.25 -6.03
CA ARG A 50 -7.11 21.79 -7.39
C ARG A 50 -8.47 22.15 -7.95
N HIS A 51 -9.48 21.34 -7.72
CA HIS A 51 -10.87 21.61 -8.15
C HIS A 51 -11.39 22.92 -7.51
N HIS A 52 -10.96 23.23 -6.29
CA HIS A 52 -11.31 24.44 -5.57
C HIS A 52 -10.27 25.58 -5.75
N GLY A 53 -9.48 25.54 -6.85
CA GLY A 53 -8.55 26.63 -7.24
C GLY A 53 -7.26 26.67 -6.41
N GLY A 54 -7.02 25.70 -5.51
CA GLY A 54 -5.79 25.60 -4.72
C GLY A 54 -4.60 25.14 -5.55
N THR A 55 -3.39 25.56 -5.17
CA THR A 55 -2.14 25.17 -5.78
C THR A 55 -1.30 24.35 -4.83
N ILE A 56 -0.63 23.30 -5.35
CA ILE A 56 0.27 22.45 -4.54
C ILE A 56 1.70 22.95 -4.74
N VAL A 57 2.37 23.26 -3.62
CA VAL A 57 3.76 23.74 -3.61
C VAL A 57 4.69 22.67 -3.04
N GLU A 58 5.96 22.69 -3.47
CA GLU A 58 6.98 21.73 -3.03
C GLU A 58 7.71 22.16 -1.76
N ASN A 59 7.72 23.46 -1.47
CA ASN A 59 8.42 24.06 -0.33
C ASN A 59 7.41 24.51 0.73
N PRO A 60 7.47 24.02 1.98
CA PRO A 60 6.55 24.41 3.04
C PRO A 60 6.63 25.91 3.40
N ASN A 61 7.73 26.60 3.10
CA ASN A 61 7.86 28.04 3.35
C ASN A 61 7.10 28.90 2.33
N GLU A 62 6.67 28.33 1.21
CA GLU A 62 5.87 28.99 0.17
C GLU A 62 4.37 28.71 0.32
N ALA A 63 4.02 27.88 1.30
CA ALA A 63 2.65 27.42 1.54
C ALA A 63 1.93 28.35 2.51
N GLU A 64 0.69 28.68 2.19
CA GLU A 64 -0.26 29.35 3.10
C GLU A 64 -0.90 28.35 4.06
N ALA A 65 -0.93 27.05 3.71
CA ALA A 65 -1.39 25.98 4.56
C ALA A 65 -0.53 24.72 4.40
N VAL A 66 -0.39 23.94 5.47
CA VAL A 66 0.36 22.67 5.49
C VAL A 66 -0.59 21.53 5.84
N ILE A 67 -0.61 20.49 5.03
CA ILE A 67 -1.34 19.25 5.34
C ILE A 67 -0.33 18.11 5.58
N VAL A 68 -0.44 17.44 6.73
CA VAL A 68 0.37 16.26 7.04
C VAL A 68 -0.51 15.02 7.12
N ASN A 69 -0.35 14.10 6.16
CA ASN A 69 -1.02 12.81 6.17
C ASN A 69 -0.18 11.80 6.97
N THR A 70 -0.68 11.38 8.12
CA THR A 70 0.07 10.69 9.17
C THR A 70 -0.12 9.18 9.16
N CYS A 71 0.89 8.46 9.68
CA CYS A 71 0.88 7.02 9.88
C CYS A 71 1.18 6.68 11.35
N THR A 72 0.55 5.62 11.88
CA THR A 72 0.70 5.18 13.28
C THR A 72 1.04 3.69 13.43
N VAL A 73 1.43 3.01 12.36
CA VAL A 73 1.64 1.55 12.39
C VAL A 73 2.80 1.13 13.27
N VAL A 74 3.90 1.88 13.28
CA VAL A 74 5.09 1.57 14.10
C VAL A 74 5.55 2.77 14.91
N GLY A 75 5.99 2.53 16.17
CA GLY A 75 6.39 3.56 17.13
C GLY A 75 7.50 4.52 16.65
N PRO A 76 8.58 4.06 15.98
CA PRO A 76 9.58 4.97 15.41
C PRO A 76 9.00 5.97 14.40
N THR A 77 8.08 5.53 13.56
CA THR A 77 7.37 6.41 12.60
C THR A 77 6.52 7.43 13.34
N GLU A 78 5.76 7.02 14.34
CA GLU A 78 4.97 7.90 15.20
C GLU A 78 5.81 9.03 15.82
N ARG A 79 6.94 8.67 16.48
CA ARG A 79 7.84 9.68 17.06
C ARG A 79 8.40 10.65 16.02
N ARG A 80 8.67 10.17 14.81
CA ARG A 80 9.10 11.02 13.70
C ARG A 80 7.99 11.96 13.27
N MET A 81 6.74 11.47 13.19
CA MET A 81 5.58 12.30 12.86
C MET A 81 5.38 13.42 13.86
N LEU A 82 5.33 13.11 15.17
CA LEU A 82 5.14 14.12 16.23
C LEU A 82 6.22 15.21 16.18
N ARG A 83 7.49 14.85 15.95
CA ARG A 83 8.56 15.85 15.75
C ARG A 83 8.33 16.72 14.52
N ARG A 84 7.81 16.13 13.44
CA ARG A 84 7.54 16.87 12.21
C ARG A 84 6.37 17.82 12.40
N LEU A 85 5.29 17.39 13.05
CA LEU A 85 4.14 18.21 13.39
C LEU A 85 4.54 19.40 14.28
N ALA A 86 5.37 19.17 15.30
CA ALA A 86 5.90 20.23 16.15
C ALA A 86 6.69 21.30 15.34
N GLY A 87 7.34 20.90 14.25
CA GLY A 87 8.04 21.83 13.34
C GLY A 87 7.11 22.75 12.56
N PHE A 88 5.84 22.37 12.40
CA PHE A 88 4.82 23.17 11.68
C PHE A 88 3.85 23.90 12.60
N ARG A 89 4.08 23.91 13.93
CA ARG A 89 3.15 24.43 14.94
C ARG A 89 2.74 25.91 14.77
N ASN A 90 3.56 26.70 14.04
CA ASN A 90 3.30 28.12 13.80
C ASN A 90 2.71 28.38 12.40
N GLN A 91 2.38 27.33 11.64
CA GLN A 91 1.76 27.41 10.34
C GLN A 91 0.26 27.05 10.45
N ASP A 92 -0.52 27.38 9.44
CA ASP A 92 -1.90 26.89 9.34
C ASP A 92 -1.86 25.41 8.98
N LEU A 93 -1.91 24.57 10.03
CA LEU A 93 -1.62 23.15 9.99
C LEU A 93 -2.87 22.31 9.98
N TYR A 94 -2.95 21.40 9.04
CA TYR A 94 -3.98 20.36 8.92
C TYR A 94 -3.35 18.99 9.07
N VAL A 95 -4.00 18.10 9.82
CA VAL A 95 -3.52 16.74 10.05
C VAL A 95 -4.59 15.73 9.67
N THR A 96 -4.18 14.74 8.85
CA THR A 96 -5.03 13.64 8.42
C THR A 96 -4.32 12.28 8.55
N GLY A 97 -4.94 11.21 8.06
CA GLY A 97 -4.40 9.86 8.06
C GLY A 97 -4.80 9.05 9.29
N CYS A 98 -3.87 8.23 9.79
CA CYS A 98 -4.19 7.25 10.84
C CYS A 98 -4.09 7.81 12.27
N MET A 99 -3.21 8.78 12.56
CA MET A 99 -2.99 9.28 13.92
C MET A 99 -4.18 10.00 14.54
N PRO A 100 -4.95 10.85 13.82
CA PRO A 100 -6.03 11.62 14.45
C PRO A 100 -7.04 10.78 15.24
N LYS A 101 -7.41 9.59 14.76
CA LYS A 101 -8.37 8.73 15.44
C LYS A 101 -7.85 7.98 16.66
N VAL A 102 -6.53 7.75 16.73
CA VAL A 102 -5.96 6.86 17.76
C VAL A 102 -4.93 7.54 18.66
N GLN A 103 -4.48 8.74 18.33
CA GLN A 103 -3.42 9.45 19.05
C GLN A 103 -3.63 10.97 19.01
N LEU A 104 -4.88 11.41 19.09
CA LEU A 104 -5.22 12.84 19.05
C LEU A 104 -4.52 13.62 20.15
N ASP A 105 -4.52 13.10 21.39
CA ASP A 105 -3.87 13.77 22.52
C ASP A 105 -2.36 13.98 22.30
N ALA A 106 -1.69 13.01 21.66
CA ALA A 106 -0.27 13.13 21.31
C ALA A 106 -0.02 14.20 20.25
N ILE A 107 -0.95 14.39 19.32
CA ILE A 107 -0.91 15.47 18.32
C ILE A 107 -1.10 16.82 19.02
N LEU A 108 -2.16 16.95 19.84
CA LEU A 108 -2.51 18.18 20.53
C LEU A 108 -1.46 18.62 21.56
N ALA A 109 -0.66 17.67 22.07
CA ALA A 109 0.47 17.97 22.95
C ALA A 109 1.64 18.69 22.24
N VAL A 110 1.72 18.64 20.91
CA VAL A 110 2.85 19.22 20.14
C VAL A 110 2.42 20.34 19.18
N CYS A 111 1.16 20.41 18.80
CA CYS A 111 0.60 21.44 17.91
C CYS A 111 -0.93 21.53 18.05
N SER A 112 -1.54 22.56 17.45
CA SER A 112 -2.99 22.78 17.44
C SER A 112 -3.51 22.78 15.98
N PRO A 113 -3.57 21.63 15.32
CA PRO A 113 -3.96 21.57 13.91
C PRO A 113 -5.47 21.47 13.73
N THR A 114 -5.95 21.80 12.53
CA THR A 114 -7.26 21.36 12.06
C THR A 114 -7.20 19.89 11.65
N ILE A 115 -8.13 19.07 12.14
CA ILE A 115 -8.17 17.64 11.82
C ILE A 115 -9.06 17.38 10.61
N ILE A 116 -8.52 16.65 9.62
CA ILE A 116 -9.24 16.15 8.46
C ILE A 116 -9.39 14.64 8.63
N LEU A 117 -10.59 14.14 8.80
CA LEU A 117 -10.84 12.69 8.85
C LEU A 117 -10.77 12.08 7.44
N SER A 118 -10.37 10.82 7.36
CA SER A 118 -10.27 10.13 6.06
C SER A 118 -11.64 9.98 5.38
N GLU A 119 -12.69 9.81 6.16
CA GLU A 119 -14.07 9.76 5.67
C GLU A 119 -14.44 11.06 4.95
N THR A 120 -14.11 12.19 5.55
CA THR A 120 -14.31 13.53 4.95
C THR A 120 -13.62 13.64 3.57
N ILE A 121 -12.39 13.12 3.43
CA ILE A 121 -11.68 13.11 2.14
C ILE A 121 -12.46 12.30 1.09
N HIS A 122 -12.98 11.13 1.47
CA HIS A 122 -13.73 10.28 0.56
C HIS A 122 -15.04 10.92 0.11
N ASP A 123 -15.77 11.54 1.02
CA ASP A 123 -17.06 12.18 0.74
C ASP A 123 -16.87 13.41 -0.17
N LEU A 124 -15.86 14.24 0.10
CA LEU A 124 -15.49 15.37 -0.76
C LEU A 124 -15.07 14.90 -2.16
N TYR A 125 -14.27 13.86 -2.24
CA TYR A 125 -13.78 13.34 -3.52
C TYR A 125 -14.91 12.84 -4.43
N ARG A 126 -15.98 12.25 -3.86
CA ARG A 126 -17.15 11.84 -4.62
C ARG A 126 -17.85 13.02 -5.32
N SER A 127 -17.81 14.20 -4.74
CA SER A 127 -18.45 15.39 -5.33
C SER A 127 -17.59 16.05 -6.43
N VAL A 128 -16.28 15.82 -6.42
CA VAL A 128 -15.33 16.49 -7.35
C VAL A 128 -15.07 15.66 -8.61
N GLY A 129 -15.20 14.33 -8.49
CA GLY A 129 -14.83 13.41 -9.56
C GLY A 129 -13.33 13.20 -9.69
N SER A 130 -12.93 12.23 -10.51
CA SER A 130 -11.52 11.87 -10.68
C SER A 130 -10.86 12.69 -11.78
N VAL A 131 -9.80 13.41 -11.43
CA VAL A 131 -8.85 14.00 -12.38
C VAL A 131 -7.57 13.16 -12.30
N ALA A 132 -7.30 12.39 -13.34
CA ALA A 132 -6.18 11.46 -13.35
C ALA A 132 -4.91 12.14 -13.91
N GLY A 133 -3.77 11.82 -13.30
CA GLY A 133 -2.44 12.15 -13.80
C GLY A 133 -1.84 11.02 -14.65
N VAL A 134 -0.84 11.35 -15.46
CA VAL A 134 -0.05 10.36 -16.22
C VAL A 134 0.86 9.58 -15.26
N GLY A 135 1.07 8.30 -15.48
CA GLY A 135 1.99 7.44 -14.73
C GLY A 135 1.26 6.44 -13.84
N VAL A 136 1.33 6.63 -12.52
CA VAL A 136 0.76 5.70 -11.52
C VAL A 136 -0.48 6.29 -10.88
N GLY A 137 -1.63 5.60 -11.01
CA GLY A 137 -2.89 5.90 -10.32
C GLY A 137 -3.11 4.99 -9.12
N ILE A 138 -3.70 5.51 -8.04
CA ILE A 138 -4.04 4.73 -6.84
C ILE A 138 -5.55 4.67 -6.69
N VAL A 139 -6.10 3.47 -6.70
CA VAL A 139 -7.54 3.21 -6.51
C VAL A 139 -7.74 2.49 -5.18
N GLN A 140 -8.42 3.13 -4.25
CA GLN A 140 -8.80 2.54 -2.98
C GLN A 140 -10.08 1.72 -3.19
N LEU A 141 -10.05 0.44 -2.78
CA LEU A 141 -11.18 -0.48 -2.92
C LEU A 141 -12.11 -0.46 -1.71
N ALA A 142 -11.55 -0.28 -0.52
CA ALA A 142 -12.29 -0.27 0.74
C ALA A 142 -11.54 0.54 1.79
N GLN A 143 -12.25 1.07 2.77
CA GLN A 143 -11.70 1.61 4.01
C GLN A 143 -11.92 0.62 5.14
N GLY A 144 -11.00 0.60 6.12
CA GLY A 144 -11.11 -0.29 7.28
C GLY A 144 -10.72 -1.73 6.98
N CYS A 145 -10.89 -2.61 7.95
CA CYS A 145 -10.44 -4.00 7.86
C CYS A 145 -11.40 -4.94 8.60
N ALA A 146 -11.71 -6.09 8.00
CA ALA A 146 -12.46 -7.17 8.63
C ALA A 146 -11.61 -8.01 9.60
N GLY A 147 -10.26 -7.89 9.54
CA GLY A 147 -9.32 -8.67 10.33
C GLY A 147 -9.35 -8.34 11.81
N LYS A 148 -9.13 -9.36 12.65
CA LYS A 148 -9.08 -9.26 14.12
C LYS A 148 -7.67 -9.44 14.68
N CYS A 149 -6.66 -8.95 13.98
CA CYS A 149 -5.26 -9.10 14.39
C CYS A 149 -4.99 -8.41 15.73
N THR A 150 -4.46 -9.17 16.69
CA THR A 150 -4.31 -8.76 18.10
C THR A 150 -3.33 -7.61 18.33
N TYR A 151 -2.50 -7.31 17.36
CA TYR A 151 -1.43 -6.28 17.41
C TYR A 151 -1.71 -5.05 16.54
N CYS A 152 -2.75 -5.11 15.69
CA CYS A 152 -2.94 -4.13 14.64
C CYS A 152 -3.77 -2.95 15.12
N ILE A 153 -3.24 -1.75 15.00
CA ILE A 153 -3.94 -0.50 15.32
C ILE A 153 -4.83 -0.02 14.16
N THR A 154 -4.70 -0.63 12.99
CA THR A 154 -5.34 -0.13 11.77
C THR A 154 -6.87 -0.20 11.85
N SER A 155 -7.44 -1.22 12.48
CA SER A 155 -8.89 -1.32 12.71
C SER A 155 -9.43 -0.19 13.59
N PHE A 156 -8.63 0.28 14.54
CA PHE A 156 -8.98 1.44 15.37
C PHE A 156 -8.84 2.76 14.60
N ALA A 157 -7.83 2.85 13.74
CA ALA A 157 -7.55 4.06 12.96
C ALA A 157 -8.46 4.23 11.73
N ARG A 158 -8.87 3.12 11.10
CA ARG A 158 -9.61 3.10 9.83
C ARG A 158 -11.01 2.48 9.92
N GLY A 159 -11.36 1.91 11.08
CA GLY A 159 -12.66 1.30 11.35
C GLY A 159 -12.83 -0.12 10.78
N SER A 160 -14.06 -0.62 10.81
CA SER A 160 -14.46 -1.87 10.16
C SER A 160 -14.42 -1.75 8.64
N LEU A 161 -14.40 -2.89 7.96
CA LEU A 161 -14.42 -2.93 6.49
C LEU A 161 -15.66 -2.20 5.96
N LYS A 162 -15.43 -1.30 5.00
CA LYS A 162 -16.44 -0.61 4.21
C LYS A 162 -15.95 -0.55 2.78
N SER A 163 -16.47 -1.44 1.94
CA SER A 163 -16.12 -1.52 0.53
C SER A 163 -16.73 -0.35 -0.26
N PHE A 164 -15.96 0.20 -1.19
CA PHE A 164 -16.51 1.08 -2.22
C PHE A 164 -17.22 0.22 -3.26
N THR A 165 -18.26 0.76 -3.87
CA THR A 165 -19.04 0.03 -4.85
C THR A 165 -18.22 -0.27 -6.12
N GLN A 166 -18.53 -1.36 -6.80
CA GLN A 166 -17.90 -1.68 -8.08
C GLN A 166 -18.04 -0.53 -9.09
N GLY A 167 -19.18 0.15 -9.11
CA GLY A 167 -19.41 1.31 -10.00
C GLY A 167 -18.45 2.46 -9.74
N GLU A 168 -18.22 2.83 -8.47
CA GLU A 168 -17.24 3.86 -8.09
C GLU A 168 -15.83 3.49 -8.51
N ILE A 169 -15.43 2.23 -8.29
CA ILE A 169 -14.10 1.73 -8.66
C ILE A 169 -13.92 1.74 -10.18
N LEU A 170 -14.89 1.23 -10.93
CA LEU A 170 -14.87 1.23 -12.40
C LEU A 170 -14.78 2.65 -12.97
N ALA A 171 -15.59 3.57 -12.47
CA ALA A 171 -15.57 4.96 -12.92
C ALA A 171 -14.18 5.59 -12.70
N GLN A 172 -13.55 5.34 -11.55
CA GLN A 172 -12.23 5.85 -11.24
C GLN A 172 -11.13 5.23 -12.13
N VAL A 173 -11.15 3.90 -12.32
CA VAL A 173 -10.20 3.21 -13.21
C VAL A 173 -10.36 3.71 -14.65
N GLN A 174 -11.59 3.84 -15.16
CA GLN A 174 -11.85 4.37 -16.49
C GLN A 174 -11.36 5.82 -16.65
N ALA A 175 -11.54 6.66 -15.64
CA ALA A 175 -11.02 8.03 -15.65
C ALA A 175 -9.49 8.04 -15.73
N PHE A 176 -8.80 7.20 -14.95
CA PHE A 176 -7.36 7.03 -15.03
C PHE A 176 -6.90 6.56 -16.41
N VAL A 177 -7.54 5.56 -16.97
CA VAL A 177 -7.20 5.04 -18.31
C VAL A 177 -7.40 6.11 -19.39
N ARG A 178 -8.51 6.86 -19.36
CA ARG A 178 -8.76 7.98 -20.29
C ARG A 178 -7.71 9.09 -20.20
N ALA A 179 -7.18 9.34 -18.99
CA ALA A 179 -6.13 10.33 -18.76
C ALA A 179 -4.71 9.82 -19.10
N GLY A 180 -4.58 8.58 -19.60
CA GLY A 180 -3.29 8.00 -20.00
C GLY A 180 -2.49 7.39 -18.85
N THR A 181 -3.09 7.12 -17.70
CA THR A 181 -2.46 6.39 -16.59
C THR A 181 -2.10 4.98 -17.04
N VAL A 182 -0.84 4.58 -16.82
CA VAL A 182 -0.31 3.30 -17.32
C VAL A 182 -0.20 2.22 -16.25
N GLU A 183 -0.07 2.59 -14.98
CA GLU A 183 -0.09 1.68 -13.84
C GLU A 183 -1.20 2.08 -12.87
N ILE A 184 -2.11 1.16 -12.56
CA ILE A 184 -3.19 1.36 -11.59
C ILE A 184 -2.94 0.46 -10.40
N GLN A 185 -2.77 1.04 -9.22
CA GLN A 185 -2.54 0.31 -7.97
C GLN A 185 -3.84 0.23 -7.17
N LEU A 186 -4.43 -0.96 -7.10
CA LEU A 186 -5.55 -1.25 -6.21
C LEU A 186 -5.04 -1.32 -4.77
N THR A 187 -5.69 -0.66 -3.84
CA THR A 187 -5.24 -0.62 -2.43
C THR A 187 -6.40 -0.67 -1.44
N ALA A 188 -6.18 -1.33 -0.34
CA ALA A 188 -7.01 -1.36 0.87
C ALA A 188 -6.12 -1.77 2.05
N GLN A 189 -6.67 -1.88 3.26
CA GLN A 189 -6.01 -2.53 4.39
C GLN A 189 -5.87 -4.05 4.16
N ASP A 190 -6.81 -4.62 3.41
CA ASP A 190 -6.81 -5.97 2.88
C ASP A 190 -7.62 -5.92 1.56
N VAL A 191 -6.92 -6.04 0.43
CA VAL A 191 -7.57 -5.94 -0.89
C VAL A 191 -8.47 -7.15 -1.16
N SER A 192 -8.08 -8.33 -0.67
CA SER A 192 -8.85 -9.58 -0.85
C SER A 192 -10.15 -9.63 -0.05
N ALA A 193 -10.30 -8.77 0.97
CA ALA A 193 -11.56 -8.64 1.71
C ALA A 193 -12.60 -7.77 1.00
N TRP A 194 -12.22 -7.04 -0.08
CA TRP A 194 -13.17 -6.19 -0.78
C TRP A 194 -14.39 -6.96 -1.27
N GLY A 195 -15.53 -6.38 -1.05
CA GLY A 195 -16.81 -6.90 -1.50
C GLY A 195 -17.52 -7.83 -0.51
N THR A 196 -16.82 -8.38 0.50
CA THR A 196 -17.42 -9.33 1.46
C THR A 196 -18.55 -8.71 2.28
N ASP A 197 -18.52 -7.41 2.52
CA ASP A 197 -19.56 -6.64 3.23
C ASP A 197 -20.72 -6.19 2.32
N ILE A 198 -20.59 -6.35 1.01
CA ILE A 198 -21.60 -5.97 0.00
C ILE A 198 -21.97 -7.12 -0.95
N GLY A 199 -21.61 -8.36 -0.61
CA GLY A 199 -21.93 -9.56 -1.42
C GLY A 199 -21.22 -9.66 -2.76
N GLN A 200 -19.99 -9.08 -2.85
CA GLN A 200 -19.12 -9.11 -4.03
C GLN A 200 -17.75 -9.72 -3.68
N SER A 201 -16.90 -9.98 -4.67
CA SER A 201 -15.57 -10.56 -4.48
C SER A 201 -14.49 -9.89 -5.34
N LEU A 202 -13.25 -9.92 -4.85
CA LEU A 202 -12.11 -9.39 -5.59
C LEU A 202 -11.90 -10.05 -6.96
N PRO A 203 -11.99 -11.40 -7.12
CA PRO A 203 -11.84 -12.03 -8.43
C PRO A 203 -12.81 -11.48 -9.47
N GLN A 204 -14.09 -11.33 -9.13
CA GLN A 204 -15.12 -10.78 -10.03
C GLN A 204 -14.79 -9.32 -10.42
N LEU A 205 -14.31 -8.52 -9.48
CA LEU A 205 -13.85 -7.17 -9.76
C LEU A 205 -12.67 -7.17 -10.75
N LEU A 206 -11.65 -8.01 -10.52
CA LEU A 206 -10.47 -8.09 -11.39
C LEU A 206 -10.84 -8.47 -12.82
N VAL A 207 -11.71 -9.48 -13.00
CA VAL A 207 -12.23 -9.87 -14.32
C VAL A 207 -12.98 -8.71 -15.00
N THR A 208 -13.70 -7.90 -14.24
CA THR A 208 -14.41 -6.74 -14.78
C THR A 208 -13.45 -5.61 -15.14
N LEU A 209 -12.45 -5.34 -14.31
CA LEU A 209 -11.43 -4.32 -14.56
C LEU A 209 -10.54 -4.67 -15.75
N ASP A 210 -10.24 -5.95 -15.96
CA ASP A 210 -9.43 -6.42 -17.08
C ASP A 210 -10.11 -6.16 -18.45
N LYS A 211 -11.43 -6.06 -18.49
CA LYS A 211 -12.20 -5.74 -19.71
C LYS A 211 -12.14 -4.26 -20.10
N ILE A 212 -11.58 -3.38 -19.27
CA ILE A 212 -11.46 -1.96 -19.60
C ILE A 212 -10.38 -1.80 -20.67
N PRO A 213 -10.72 -1.31 -21.88
CA PRO A 213 -9.76 -1.19 -22.97
C PRO A 213 -8.73 -0.09 -22.67
N GLY A 214 -7.47 -0.32 -23.01
CA GLY A 214 -6.41 0.66 -22.82
C GLY A 214 -5.03 0.04 -22.73
N ARG A 215 -4.03 0.89 -22.56
CA ARG A 215 -2.61 0.46 -22.45
C ARG A 215 -2.11 0.51 -21.01
N HIS A 216 -2.95 0.17 -20.06
CA HIS A 216 -2.63 0.17 -18.64
C HIS A 216 -2.33 -1.23 -18.11
N ARG A 217 -1.81 -1.31 -16.89
CA ARG A 217 -1.70 -2.53 -16.09
C ARG A 217 -2.15 -2.26 -14.66
N ILE A 218 -2.68 -3.28 -14.03
CA ILE A 218 -3.26 -3.24 -12.69
C ILE A 218 -2.37 -4.02 -11.72
N ARG A 219 -1.93 -3.37 -10.65
CA ARG A 219 -1.25 -4.01 -9.54
C ARG A 219 -2.23 -4.24 -8.41
N VAL A 220 -2.48 -5.50 -8.07
CA VAL A 220 -3.25 -5.87 -6.89
C VAL A 220 -2.44 -5.57 -5.63
N GLY A 221 -3.05 -4.89 -4.67
CA GLY A 221 -2.43 -4.50 -3.41
C GLY A 221 -2.20 -5.66 -2.45
N MET A 222 -1.98 -5.33 -1.18
CA MET A 222 -1.76 -6.31 -0.12
C MET A 222 -3.04 -7.13 0.15
N MET A 223 -2.90 -8.45 0.20
CA MET A 223 -3.96 -9.42 0.47
C MET A 223 -3.66 -10.21 1.75
N ASN A 224 -4.68 -10.52 2.54
CA ASN A 224 -4.51 -11.35 3.72
C ASN A 224 -4.67 -12.84 3.36
N PRO A 225 -3.75 -13.75 3.76
CA PRO A 225 -3.90 -15.18 3.50
C PRO A 225 -5.25 -15.76 3.94
N ALA A 226 -5.82 -15.29 5.06
CA ALA A 226 -7.13 -15.76 5.53
C ALA A 226 -8.28 -15.49 4.55
N THR A 227 -8.29 -14.32 3.91
CA THR A 227 -9.33 -13.94 2.93
C THR A 227 -9.03 -14.46 1.53
N VAL A 228 -7.74 -14.62 1.18
CA VAL A 228 -7.32 -15.24 -0.09
C VAL A 228 -7.67 -16.73 -0.11
N ARG A 229 -7.42 -17.45 0.98
CA ARG A 229 -7.68 -18.90 1.10
C ARG A 229 -9.08 -19.29 0.62
N GLU A 230 -10.07 -18.47 0.95
CA GLU A 230 -11.50 -18.74 0.63
C GLU A 230 -11.83 -18.57 -0.85
N GLN A 231 -10.94 -17.94 -1.64
CA GLN A 231 -11.15 -17.61 -3.04
C GLN A 231 -9.88 -17.82 -3.91
N THR A 232 -8.98 -18.72 -3.49
CA THR A 232 -7.66 -18.89 -4.15
C THR A 232 -7.80 -19.29 -5.62
N GLY A 233 -8.66 -20.26 -5.95
CA GLY A 233 -8.87 -20.68 -7.35
C GLY A 233 -9.36 -19.54 -8.23
N ASP A 234 -10.42 -18.86 -7.82
CA ASP A 234 -11.00 -17.75 -8.57
C ASP A 234 -10.00 -16.58 -8.72
N LEU A 235 -9.16 -16.34 -7.70
CA LEU A 235 -8.10 -15.32 -7.78
C LEU A 235 -7.02 -15.73 -8.78
N VAL A 236 -6.56 -16.99 -8.75
CA VAL A 236 -5.58 -17.50 -9.72
C VAL A 236 -6.13 -17.31 -11.14
N ASP A 237 -7.38 -17.67 -11.39
CA ASP A 237 -8.03 -17.49 -12.70
C ASP A 237 -8.13 -16.03 -13.11
N ALA A 238 -8.50 -15.13 -12.17
CA ALA A 238 -8.60 -13.70 -12.44
C ALA A 238 -7.24 -13.06 -12.79
N PHE A 239 -6.13 -13.62 -12.31
CA PHE A 239 -4.78 -13.18 -12.67
C PHE A 239 -4.38 -13.56 -14.11
N ALA A 240 -5.18 -14.36 -14.85
CA ALA A 240 -4.97 -14.60 -16.28
C ALA A 240 -5.15 -13.35 -17.14
N GLY A 241 -5.86 -12.33 -16.66
CA GLY A 241 -6.13 -11.08 -17.38
C GLY A 241 -4.86 -10.39 -17.90
N ASP A 242 -4.95 -9.81 -19.10
CA ASP A 242 -3.82 -9.17 -19.77
C ASP A 242 -3.36 -7.88 -19.08
N HIS A 243 -4.28 -7.20 -18.40
CA HIS A 243 -3.99 -5.97 -17.66
C HIS A 243 -3.46 -6.24 -16.25
N ILE A 244 -3.53 -7.46 -15.73
CA ILE A 244 -3.09 -7.76 -14.36
C ILE A 244 -1.59 -8.06 -14.32
N PHE A 245 -0.85 -7.36 -13.46
CA PHE A 245 0.54 -7.73 -13.17
C PHE A 245 0.61 -9.08 -12.46
N ARG A 246 1.52 -9.95 -12.85
CA ARG A 246 1.83 -11.23 -12.19
C ARG A 246 2.62 -10.96 -10.89
N PHE A 247 1.97 -10.36 -9.95
CA PHE A 247 2.53 -9.94 -8.66
C PHE A 247 1.50 -10.12 -7.54
N ILE A 248 1.88 -10.85 -6.50
CA ILE A 248 1.08 -10.97 -5.28
C ILE A 248 1.84 -10.41 -4.07
N HIS A 249 1.14 -9.65 -3.23
CA HIS A 249 1.65 -9.23 -1.93
C HIS A 249 0.81 -9.90 -0.84
N LEU A 250 1.39 -10.93 -0.21
CA LEU A 250 0.72 -11.81 0.74
C LEU A 250 1.51 -11.84 2.06
N PRO A 251 1.20 -10.96 3.03
CA PRO A 251 1.89 -10.86 4.32
C PRO A 251 1.68 -12.08 5.20
N VAL A 252 2.67 -12.96 5.33
CA VAL A 252 2.58 -14.13 6.21
C VAL A 252 2.76 -13.79 7.69
N GLN A 253 3.54 -12.77 8.00
CA GLN A 253 3.85 -12.24 9.33
C GLN A 253 4.75 -13.12 10.19
N SER A 254 4.59 -14.44 10.23
CA SER A 254 5.41 -15.40 10.97
C SER A 254 5.42 -16.77 10.29
N GLY A 255 6.51 -17.52 10.46
CA GLY A 255 6.62 -18.93 10.04
C GLY A 255 6.25 -19.92 11.14
N SER A 256 5.62 -19.49 12.24
CA SER A 256 5.16 -20.32 13.35
C SER A 256 3.65 -20.19 13.52
N ASP A 257 2.93 -21.31 13.45
CA ASP A 257 1.49 -21.34 13.66
C ASP A 257 1.10 -20.90 15.08
N ALA A 258 1.94 -21.19 16.07
CA ALA A 258 1.75 -20.70 17.44
C ALA A 258 1.80 -19.18 17.52
N VAL A 259 2.69 -18.54 16.76
CA VAL A 259 2.77 -17.07 16.67
C VAL A 259 1.59 -16.53 15.85
N LEU A 260 1.23 -17.14 14.72
CA LEU A 260 0.09 -16.73 13.90
C LEU A 260 -1.23 -16.78 14.70
N THR A 261 -1.42 -17.81 15.52
CA THR A 261 -2.57 -17.93 16.43
C THR A 261 -2.58 -16.77 17.45
N ARG A 262 -1.44 -16.48 18.10
CA ARG A 262 -1.34 -15.34 19.03
C ARG A 262 -1.54 -13.98 18.33
N MET A 263 -1.15 -13.88 17.08
CA MET A 263 -1.40 -12.71 16.23
C MET A 263 -2.87 -12.58 15.80
N GLY A 264 -3.70 -13.63 15.97
CA GLY A 264 -5.07 -13.66 15.49
C GLY A 264 -5.18 -13.65 13.97
N ARG A 265 -4.26 -14.36 13.26
CA ARG A 265 -4.20 -14.31 11.80
C ARG A 265 -5.23 -15.19 11.09
N GLY A 266 -5.75 -16.24 11.76
CA GLY A 266 -6.82 -17.09 11.24
C GLY A 266 -6.42 -18.01 10.08
N TYR A 267 -5.13 -18.23 9.85
CA TYR A 267 -4.58 -19.21 8.90
C TYR A 267 -3.29 -19.80 9.45
N THR A 268 -2.85 -20.90 8.84
CA THR A 268 -1.60 -21.61 9.13
C THR A 268 -0.51 -21.31 8.10
N VAL A 269 0.74 -21.63 8.45
CA VAL A 269 1.88 -21.56 7.52
C VAL A 269 1.64 -22.44 6.28
N ALA A 270 1.08 -23.66 6.48
CA ALA A 270 0.78 -24.57 5.37
C ALA A 270 -0.23 -23.97 4.39
N GLU A 271 -1.30 -23.33 4.87
CA GLU A 271 -2.28 -22.64 4.01
C GLU A 271 -1.67 -21.47 3.23
N PHE A 272 -0.75 -20.72 3.85
CA PHE A 272 -0.01 -19.69 3.15
C PHE A 272 0.89 -20.29 2.03
N GLU A 273 1.64 -21.37 2.32
CA GLU A 273 2.47 -22.05 1.33
C GLU A 273 1.62 -22.65 0.19
N GLU A 274 0.43 -23.18 0.49
CA GLU A 274 -0.53 -23.64 -0.51
C GLU A 274 -1.00 -22.55 -1.47
N ILE A 275 -1.38 -21.38 -0.93
CA ILE A 275 -1.77 -20.24 -1.76
C ILE A 275 -0.62 -19.85 -2.71
N VAL A 276 0.59 -19.71 -2.19
CA VAL A 276 1.76 -19.37 -3.01
C VAL A 276 2.03 -20.44 -4.08
N ARG A 277 1.87 -21.71 -3.73
CA ARG A 277 2.03 -22.83 -4.66
C ARG A 277 1.01 -22.75 -5.79
N SER A 278 -0.27 -22.56 -5.50
CA SER A 278 -1.35 -22.46 -6.50
C SER A 278 -1.07 -21.37 -7.52
N PHE A 279 -0.62 -20.19 -7.07
CA PHE A 279 -0.24 -19.12 -7.97
C PHE A 279 1.00 -19.45 -8.81
N ARG A 280 2.02 -20.13 -8.26
CA ARG A 280 3.25 -20.50 -8.98
C ARG A 280 3.05 -21.62 -9.98
N GLU A 281 2.15 -22.56 -9.71
CA GLU A 281 1.80 -23.62 -10.66
C GLU A 281 1.19 -23.04 -11.94
N GLN A 282 0.31 -22.06 -11.81
CA GLN A 282 -0.29 -21.38 -12.97
C GLN A 282 0.64 -20.31 -13.57
N TYR A 283 1.41 -19.62 -12.74
CA TYR A 283 2.31 -18.52 -13.18
C TYR A 283 3.71 -18.72 -12.59
N PRO A 284 4.57 -19.57 -13.19
CA PRO A 284 5.90 -19.91 -12.63
C PRO A 284 6.81 -18.70 -12.39
N GLY A 285 6.61 -17.61 -13.16
CA GLY A 285 7.35 -16.34 -13.03
C GLY A 285 6.76 -15.33 -12.05
N ILE A 286 5.63 -15.64 -11.36
CA ILE A 286 4.96 -14.67 -10.52
C ILE A 286 5.86 -14.14 -9.39
N THR A 287 5.86 -12.83 -9.23
CA THR A 287 6.57 -12.19 -8.12
C THR A 287 5.76 -12.26 -6.85
N VAL A 288 6.33 -12.87 -5.82
CA VAL A 288 5.73 -12.96 -4.47
C VAL A 288 6.42 -11.97 -3.54
N ALA A 289 5.65 -11.07 -2.95
CA ALA A 289 6.08 -10.21 -1.85
C ALA A 289 5.39 -10.64 -0.55
N THR A 290 6.10 -10.55 0.58
CA THR A 290 5.55 -10.85 1.90
C THR A 290 6.05 -9.87 2.96
N ASP A 291 5.37 -9.83 4.10
CA ASP A 291 5.78 -9.06 5.27
C ASP A 291 6.03 -10.01 6.44
N MET A 292 7.06 -9.70 7.24
CA MET A 292 7.44 -10.43 8.45
C MET A 292 7.50 -9.49 9.64
N ILE A 293 6.88 -9.88 10.74
CA ILE A 293 7.01 -9.21 12.04
C ILE A 293 7.95 -10.06 12.91
N VAL A 294 9.07 -9.48 13.31
CA VAL A 294 10.07 -10.14 14.16
C VAL A 294 10.05 -9.58 15.57
N GLY A 295 10.36 -10.45 16.57
CA GLY A 295 10.34 -10.09 17.96
C GLY A 295 8.93 -9.83 18.48
N PHE A 296 7.94 -10.56 17.96
CA PHE A 296 6.58 -10.52 18.47
C PHE A 296 6.53 -11.01 19.91
N CYS A 297 5.64 -10.47 20.74
CA CYS A 297 5.55 -10.84 22.15
C CYS A 297 5.30 -12.36 22.30
N GLY A 298 6.17 -13.04 23.05
CA GLY A 298 6.16 -14.49 23.23
C GLY A 298 6.69 -15.32 22.04
N GLU A 299 7.27 -14.70 21.00
CA GLU A 299 7.96 -15.42 19.92
C GLU A 299 9.25 -16.08 20.46
N THR A 300 9.31 -17.39 20.52
CA THR A 300 10.52 -18.12 20.95
C THR A 300 11.63 -18.09 19.90
N THR A 301 12.82 -18.61 20.24
CA THR A 301 13.91 -18.77 19.26
C THR A 301 13.53 -19.80 18.19
N ALA A 302 12.81 -20.87 18.57
CA ALA A 302 12.31 -21.87 17.62
C ALA A 302 11.27 -21.29 16.65
N ASP A 303 10.35 -20.44 17.13
CA ASP A 303 9.37 -19.74 16.29
C ASP A 303 10.06 -18.82 15.26
N PHE A 304 11.10 -18.10 15.73
CA PHE A 304 11.89 -17.23 14.84
C PHE A 304 12.66 -18.06 13.81
N SER A 305 13.26 -19.19 14.21
CA SER A 305 13.95 -20.10 13.28
C SER A 305 12.99 -20.63 12.21
N ALA A 306 11.78 -21.05 12.60
CA ALA A 306 10.74 -21.48 11.67
C ALA A 306 10.37 -20.38 10.66
N SER A 307 10.37 -19.11 11.10
CA SER A 307 10.16 -17.96 10.21
C SER A 307 11.29 -17.76 9.20
N VAL A 308 12.55 -17.96 9.62
CA VAL A 308 13.74 -17.94 8.75
C VAL A 308 13.66 -19.06 7.71
N ASP A 309 13.33 -20.28 8.16
CA ASP A 309 13.23 -21.45 7.28
C ASP A 309 12.09 -21.30 6.27
N LEU A 310 10.97 -20.70 6.65
CA LEU A 310 9.89 -20.37 5.73
C LEU A 310 10.35 -19.47 4.58
N ILE A 311 11.10 -18.40 4.88
CA ILE A 311 11.61 -17.49 3.85
C ILE A 311 12.57 -18.20 2.89
N ARG A 312 13.41 -19.11 3.40
CA ARG A 312 14.30 -19.93 2.56
C ARG A 312 13.56 -20.92 1.66
N ARG A 313 12.45 -21.52 2.15
CA ARG A 313 11.63 -22.45 1.36
C ARG A 313 10.79 -21.74 0.32
N VAL A 314 10.06 -20.69 0.75
CA VAL A 314 9.12 -19.96 -0.13
C VAL A 314 9.85 -19.07 -1.13
N LYS A 315 11.04 -18.58 -0.80
CA LYS A 315 11.86 -17.70 -1.66
C LYS A 315 11.02 -16.54 -2.23
N PRO A 316 10.45 -15.65 -1.40
CA PRO A 316 9.75 -14.48 -1.91
C PRO A 316 10.76 -13.49 -2.52
N ALA A 317 10.37 -12.83 -3.60
CA ALA A 317 11.18 -11.82 -4.27
C ALA A 317 11.28 -10.51 -3.47
N LYS A 318 10.41 -10.33 -2.48
CA LYS A 318 10.47 -9.20 -1.56
C LYS A 318 9.95 -9.58 -0.18
N VAL A 319 10.73 -9.25 0.85
CA VAL A 319 10.34 -9.41 2.26
C VAL A 319 10.44 -8.05 2.96
N ASN A 320 9.33 -7.54 3.45
CA ASN A 320 9.34 -6.36 4.31
C ASN A 320 9.45 -6.81 5.77
N VAL A 321 10.58 -6.55 6.41
CA VAL A 321 10.84 -6.94 7.79
C VAL A 321 10.49 -5.81 8.74
N THR A 322 9.54 -6.03 9.63
CA THR A 322 9.11 -5.06 10.64
C THR A 322 9.37 -5.60 12.03
N ARG A 323 10.01 -4.80 12.90
CA ARG A 323 10.14 -5.12 14.31
C ARG A 323 8.82 -4.87 15.00
N TYR A 324 8.35 -5.84 15.79
CA TYR A 324 7.13 -5.67 16.56
C TYR A 324 7.18 -4.39 17.41
N SER A 325 6.10 -3.67 17.41
CA SER A 325 5.91 -2.46 18.20
C SER A 325 4.51 -2.48 18.82
N ARG A 326 4.44 -2.49 20.15
CA ARG A 326 3.16 -2.41 20.87
C ARG A 326 2.39 -1.19 20.44
N ARG A 327 1.11 -1.35 20.23
CA ARG A 327 0.21 -0.24 19.86
C ARG A 327 -0.87 -0.06 20.92
N PRO A 328 -1.24 1.19 21.25
CA PRO A 328 -2.36 1.47 22.15
C PRO A 328 -3.65 0.86 21.60
N PHE A 329 -4.62 0.63 22.45
CA PHE A 329 -5.95 0.09 22.16
C PHE A 329 -5.97 -1.38 21.66
N THR A 330 -4.85 -1.95 21.27
CA THR A 330 -4.79 -3.36 20.83
C THR A 330 -4.83 -4.31 22.02
N PRO A 331 -5.33 -5.56 21.84
CA PRO A 331 -5.31 -6.58 22.89
C PRO A 331 -3.93 -6.79 23.54
N LEU A 332 -2.86 -6.59 22.77
CA LEU A 332 -1.49 -6.79 23.23
C LEU A 332 -0.81 -5.51 23.78
N ALA A 333 -1.55 -4.41 23.94
CA ALA A 333 -1.01 -3.14 24.41
C ALA A 333 -0.30 -3.21 25.77
N ARG A 334 -0.72 -4.13 26.65
CA ARG A 334 -0.18 -4.31 28.02
C ARG A 334 0.71 -5.54 28.18
N VAL A 335 0.86 -6.35 27.14
CA VAL A 335 1.68 -7.57 27.20
C VAL A 335 3.17 -7.19 27.22
N LYS A 336 3.98 -7.92 28.01
CA LYS A 336 5.44 -7.70 28.07
C LYS A 336 6.06 -7.84 26.69
N ASP A 337 6.79 -6.81 26.28
CA ASP A 337 7.49 -6.74 25.00
C ASP A 337 8.94 -7.21 25.13
N TYR A 338 9.55 -7.64 24.04
CA TYR A 338 10.97 -7.94 24.00
C TYR A 338 11.81 -6.66 24.06
N PRO A 339 13.02 -6.72 24.68
CA PRO A 339 13.99 -5.64 24.58
C PRO A 339 14.35 -5.33 23.12
N ASP A 340 14.61 -4.07 22.84
CA ASP A 340 14.89 -3.60 21.48
C ASP A 340 16.08 -4.30 20.81
N HIS A 341 17.09 -4.73 21.57
CA HIS A 341 18.25 -5.44 21.01
C HIS A 341 17.83 -6.78 20.41
N VAL A 342 16.97 -7.58 21.10
CA VAL A 342 16.48 -8.87 20.60
C VAL A 342 15.74 -8.67 19.27
N LYS A 343 14.82 -7.69 19.21
CA LYS A 343 14.10 -7.36 17.99
C LYS A 343 15.01 -6.89 16.86
N LYS A 344 16.05 -6.13 17.22
CA LYS A 344 17.07 -5.63 16.27
C LYS A 344 17.89 -6.77 15.69
N ASP A 345 18.33 -7.71 16.53
CA ASP A 345 19.12 -8.86 16.08
C ASP A 345 18.31 -9.80 15.20
N ARG A 346 17.05 -10.12 15.57
CA ARG A 346 16.14 -10.89 14.70
C ARG A 346 15.88 -10.19 13.38
N SER A 347 15.69 -8.87 13.39
CA SER A 347 15.50 -8.08 12.17
C SER A 347 16.72 -8.11 11.25
N ARG A 348 17.95 -8.05 11.82
CA ARG A 348 19.19 -8.17 11.05
C ARG A 348 19.32 -9.54 10.40
N THR A 349 19.10 -10.60 11.18
CA THR A 349 19.14 -11.98 10.70
C THR A 349 18.13 -12.21 9.57
N MET A 350 16.88 -11.81 9.77
CA MET A 350 15.83 -11.95 8.75
C MET A 350 16.13 -11.17 7.46
N ASN A 351 16.68 -9.94 7.59
CA ASN A 351 17.10 -9.16 6.42
C ASN A 351 18.27 -9.82 5.67
N SER A 352 19.23 -10.41 6.39
CA SER A 352 20.34 -11.15 5.76
C SER A 352 19.82 -12.36 4.96
N VAL A 353 18.91 -13.14 5.55
CA VAL A 353 18.29 -14.29 4.88
C VAL A 353 17.46 -13.85 3.64
N ALA A 354 16.70 -12.76 3.77
CA ALA A 354 15.98 -12.20 2.64
C ALA A 354 16.93 -11.76 1.52
N GLU A 355 18.10 -11.20 1.87
CA GLU A 355 19.12 -10.80 0.91
C GLU A 355 19.75 -11.99 0.18
N GLU A 356 20.05 -13.08 0.89
CA GLU A 356 20.50 -14.35 0.30
C GLU A 356 19.49 -14.85 -0.75
N VAL A 357 18.19 -14.81 -0.42
CA VAL A 357 17.12 -15.18 -1.34
C VAL A 357 17.09 -14.25 -2.56
N TYR A 358 17.17 -12.94 -2.38
CA TYR A 358 17.17 -11.99 -3.51
C TYR A 358 18.34 -12.21 -4.44
N VAL A 359 19.54 -12.39 -3.90
CA VAL A 359 20.74 -12.67 -4.71
C VAL A 359 20.53 -13.93 -5.56
N SER A 360 20.00 -15.01 -4.98
CA SER A 360 19.72 -16.25 -5.69
C SER A 360 18.66 -16.10 -6.80
N LEU A 361 17.59 -15.37 -6.54
CA LEU A 361 16.51 -15.11 -7.51
C LEU A 361 16.95 -14.16 -8.62
N ASN A 362 17.69 -13.12 -8.28
CA ASN A 362 18.13 -12.12 -9.24
C ASN A 362 19.23 -12.64 -10.16
N ALA A 363 20.13 -13.51 -9.65
CA ALA A 363 21.20 -14.09 -10.44
C ALA A 363 20.69 -14.84 -11.67
N VAL A 364 19.56 -15.56 -11.56
CA VAL A 364 18.96 -16.29 -12.67
C VAL A 364 18.19 -15.40 -13.65
N GLN A 365 18.00 -14.13 -13.33
CA GLN A 365 17.35 -13.15 -14.21
C GLN A 365 18.35 -12.33 -15.02
N LEU A 366 19.60 -12.23 -14.56
CA LEU A 366 20.64 -11.47 -15.27
C LEU A 366 20.88 -12.03 -16.66
N GLY A 367 21.02 -11.14 -17.64
CA GLY A 367 21.19 -11.47 -19.04
C GLY A 367 19.90 -11.82 -19.79
N LYS A 368 18.77 -12.03 -19.10
CA LYS A 368 17.49 -12.29 -19.78
C LYS A 368 16.95 -11.02 -20.42
N THR A 369 16.33 -11.19 -21.58
CA THR A 369 15.50 -10.19 -22.24
C THR A 369 14.09 -10.30 -21.69
N VAL A 370 13.54 -9.20 -21.20
CA VAL A 370 12.20 -9.13 -20.64
C VAL A 370 11.41 -7.97 -21.24
N PRO A 371 10.12 -8.13 -21.51
CA PRO A 371 9.27 -7.02 -21.92
C PRO A 371 9.07 -6.05 -20.77
N PHE A 372 8.95 -4.76 -21.09
CA PHE A 372 8.73 -3.72 -20.10
C PHE A 372 7.73 -2.65 -20.55
N MET A 373 7.19 -1.95 -19.56
CA MET A 373 6.42 -0.72 -19.75
C MET A 373 6.96 0.35 -18.81
N VAL A 374 7.24 1.54 -19.35
CA VAL A 374 7.67 2.70 -18.53
C VAL A 374 6.50 3.20 -17.71
N THR A 375 6.69 3.28 -16.39
CA THR A 375 5.65 3.73 -15.44
C THR A 375 5.94 5.10 -14.85
N GLU A 376 7.21 5.48 -14.73
CA GLU A 376 7.62 6.73 -14.09
C GLU A 376 8.87 7.31 -14.76
N SER A 377 8.91 8.63 -14.90
CA SER A 377 10.14 9.35 -15.22
C SER A 377 10.97 9.54 -13.95
N LEU A 378 12.26 9.27 -14.03
CA LEU A 378 13.22 9.47 -12.96
C LEU A 378 14.11 10.68 -13.24
N ARG A 379 14.93 11.07 -12.28
CA ARG A 379 15.93 12.13 -12.48
C ARG A 379 17.04 11.68 -13.44
N LYS A 380 17.74 12.64 -14.07
CA LYS A 380 18.94 12.40 -14.93
C LYS A 380 18.68 11.60 -16.21
N GLY A 381 17.54 11.79 -16.86
CA GLY A 381 17.28 11.16 -18.16
C GLY A 381 17.15 9.64 -18.07
N SER A 382 16.58 9.13 -17.02
CA SER A 382 16.27 7.72 -16.81
C SER A 382 14.80 7.53 -16.47
N VAL A 383 14.31 6.29 -16.66
CA VAL A 383 12.93 5.93 -16.36
C VAL A 383 12.86 4.69 -15.49
N MET A 384 11.79 4.56 -14.71
CA MET A 384 11.38 3.31 -14.08
C MET A 384 10.40 2.60 -14.99
N ALA A 385 10.69 1.35 -15.31
CA ALA A 385 9.83 0.46 -16.06
C ALA A 385 9.45 -0.78 -15.22
N ARG A 386 8.38 -1.46 -15.61
CA ARG A 386 7.90 -2.70 -15.00
C ARG A 386 7.75 -3.80 -16.04
N SER A 387 8.22 -5.00 -15.70
CA SER A 387 7.87 -6.19 -16.45
C SER A 387 6.44 -6.66 -16.15
N PRO A 388 5.87 -7.61 -16.90
CA PRO A 388 4.59 -8.23 -16.54
C PRO A 388 4.56 -8.84 -15.14
N GLU A 389 5.70 -9.33 -14.64
CA GLU A 389 5.88 -9.89 -13.29
C GLU A 389 6.15 -8.80 -12.23
N TYR A 390 5.99 -7.52 -12.60
CA TYR A 390 6.20 -6.36 -11.73
C TYR A 390 7.66 -6.14 -11.30
N THR A 391 8.62 -6.73 -12.01
CA THR A 391 10.03 -6.48 -11.79
C THR A 391 10.37 -5.02 -12.13
N GLY A 392 11.03 -4.32 -11.22
CA GLY A 392 11.51 -2.96 -11.44
C GLY A 392 12.72 -2.95 -12.37
N ILE A 393 12.69 -2.11 -13.40
CA ILE A 393 13.79 -1.97 -14.38
C ILE A 393 14.06 -0.47 -14.55
N VAL A 394 15.28 -0.04 -14.24
CA VAL A 394 15.74 1.32 -14.54
C VAL A 394 16.44 1.31 -15.88
N ILE A 395 15.92 2.10 -16.81
CA ILE A 395 16.50 2.28 -18.15
C ILE A 395 17.09 3.69 -18.22
N ARG A 396 18.36 3.80 -18.61
CA ARG A 396 19.10 5.08 -18.69
C ARG A 396 18.87 5.75 -20.04
N GLU A 397 17.61 5.96 -20.37
CA GLU A 397 17.16 6.67 -21.56
C GLU A 397 15.97 7.56 -21.19
N ASN A 398 15.74 8.62 -21.95
CA ASN A 398 14.56 9.46 -21.80
C ASN A 398 13.42 8.91 -22.65
N LEU A 399 12.64 8.01 -22.05
CA LEU A 399 11.50 7.37 -22.70
C LEU A 399 10.19 7.94 -22.14
N PRO A 400 9.15 8.13 -22.95
CA PRO A 400 7.86 8.61 -22.44
C PRO A 400 7.20 7.56 -21.55
N VAL A 401 6.45 8.00 -20.54
CA VAL A 401 5.59 7.12 -19.73
C VAL A 401 4.61 6.38 -20.66
N GLY A 402 4.43 5.08 -20.44
CA GLY A 402 3.66 4.20 -21.32
C GLY A 402 4.42 3.62 -22.51
N PHE A 403 5.68 4.00 -22.72
CA PHE A 403 6.53 3.33 -23.70
C PHE A 403 6.69 1.84 -23.36
N ARG A 404 6.60 0.97 -24.36
CA ARG A 404 6.79 -0.48 -24.23
C ARG A 404 7.93 -0.93 -25.14
N GLY A 405 8.67 -1.91 -24.69
CA GLY A 405 9.77 -2.51 -25.41
C GLY A 405 10.37 -3.68 -24.64
N ASP A 406 11.52 -4.15 -25.07
CA ASP A 406 12.26 -5.21 -24.44
C ASP A 406 13.59 -4.68 -23.89
N ALA A 407 14.02 -5.21 -22.74
CA ALA A 407 15.29 -4.86 -22.12
C ALA A 407 16.05 -6.10 -21.64
N ILE A 408 17.36 -6.08 -21.84
CA ILE A 408 18.27 -7.06 -21.23
C ILE A 408 18.59 -6.60 -19.81
N LEU A 409 18.40 -7.47 -18.82
CA LEU A 409 18.73 -7.18 -17.43
C LEU A 409 20.23 -7.28 -17.20
N ARG A 410 20.92 -6.14 -17.03
CA ARG A 410 22.40 -6.07 -16.99
C ARG A 410 22.98 -6.07 -15.59
N GLN A 411 22.33 -5.40 -14.64
CA GLN A 411 22.85 -5.27 -13.26
C GLN A 411 21.74 -5.46 -12.26
N ASP A 412 21.99 -6.27 -11.24
CA ASP A 412 21.15 -6.39 -10.06
C ASP A 412 21.40 -5.21 -9.11
N ARG A 413 20.32 -4.60 -8.63
CA ARG A 413 20.28 -3.55 -7.61
C ARG A 413 19.37 -3.95 -6.45
N LYS A 414 19.31 -5.24 -6.13
CA LYS A 414 18.52 -5.86 -5.07
C LYS A 414 17.00 -5.80 -5.30
N TYR A 415 16.42 -4.62 -5.48
CA TYR A 415 14.98 -4.42 -5.64
C TYR A 415 14.56 -4.03 -7.06
N PHE A 416 15.51 -3.81 -7.94
CA PHE A 416 15.33 -3.48 -9.34
C PHE A 416 16.58 -3.85 -10.13
N PHE A 417 16.46 -3.90 -11.43
CA PHE A 417 17.58 -4.09 -12.34
C PHE A 417 17.91 -2.81 -13.10
N ILE A 418 19.16 -2.64 -13.49
CA ILE A 418 19.51 -1.74 -14.58
C ILE A 418 19.32 -2.55 -15.86
N GLY A 419 18.44 -2.09 -16.74
CA GLY A 419 18.16 -2.69 -18.04
C GLY A 419 18.77 -1.89 -19.18
N GLU A 420 19.14 -2.59 -20.23
CA GLU A 420 19.55 -2.03 -21.52
C GLU A 420 18.46 -2.35 -22.54
N ARG A 421 17.89 -1.33 -23.16
CA ARG A 421 16.82 -1.52 -24.14
C ARG A 421 17.34 -2.23 -25.39
N VAL A 422 16.59 -3.21 -25.86
CA VAL A 422 16.86 -3.87 -27.15
C VAL A 422 16.33 -2.99 -28.27
N CYS A 423 17.20 -2.56 -29.16
CA CYS A 423 16.81 -1.84 -30.37
C CYS A 423 16.29 -2.82 -31.45
N PRO A 424 15.13 -2.51 -32.09
CA PRO A 424 14.63 -3.39 -33.18
C PRO A 424 15.60 -3.60 -34.35
N SER A 425 16.58 -2.71 -34.53
CA SER A 425 17.61 -2.79 -35.56
C SER A 425 18.79 -3.71 -35.22
N CYS A 426 18.77 -4.39 -34.08
CA CYS A 426 19.83 -5.31 -33.63
C CYS A 426 19.41 -6.78 -33.63
N MET A 427 18.23 -7.11 -34.15
CA MET A 427 17.74 -8.48 -34.36
C MET A 427 17.83 -8.91 -35.84
#